data_d014c87ed74252f81e2612367ce3313d
#
_entry.id   d014c87ed74252f81e2612367ce3313d
#
_cell.length_a   1.000
_cell.length_b   1.000
_cell.length_c   1.000
_cell.angle_alpha   90.00
_cell.angle_beta   90.00
_cell.angle_gamma   90.00
#
_symmetry.space_group_name_H-M   'P 1'
#
loop_
_entity.id
_entity.type
_entity.pdbx_description
1 polymer ?
#
loop_
_entity_poly.entity_id
_entity_poly.type
_entity_poly.pdbx_seq_one_letter_code
_entity_poly.pdbx_strand_id
1 'polypeptide(L)'
;MYDRDSSNPEIFLPKPKSRTMKKYILAIALLFTATSQAFSQSEPPYGMSEIQAYSIFYENYRTGDYNMALQFGKWMLEKKPESIQGVNRFSLPRQYERMINVYTELSKEQSDPSMRSAYLDTALVIYDDAFETFDENQIDHYEWYFNRGRFYQENQSQLSGGLDSAFADYERAYELDPERFVQSGDGYYIRILLNDYVSDGEREKALETMDAVEPLASQELLNAIDELRDGLFTNPEERIEFLESRLADNPEDEELLSELSELYHDTGNREKAIEYAERLYELNKSYENIRLLADYAKEDGEYDEAIDYLLESLEMLEDTDVKKNVTLEISELYQNEGELQQARRYARQASDLDSNWGRPYIQIASIYASAISQCTSGRQIERQDRTVYWLVMDYLDRAASVDPSMSSAVNRQRSTYEPVLPSAEDKFFSGWESGDSYRIGSNISECYAWINETTTVR
;
A
#
# COMPACT_ATOMS: atom_id res chain seq x y z
N MET A 1 -8.49 2.66 -66.46
CA MET A 1 -9.89 3.13 -66.38
C MET A 1 -10.43 2.59 -65.07
N TYR A 2 -10.82 3.46 -64.24
CA TYR A 2 -11.42 3.39 -62.90
C TYR A 2 -10.47 3.66 -61.71
N ASP A 3 -10.87 4.69 -61.13
CA ASP A 3 -10.45 5.57 -60.10
C ASP A 3 -10.29 4.91 -58.72
N ARG A 4 -9.32 5.43 -57.99
CA ARG A 4 -9.17 5.31 -56.55
C ARG A 4 -10.00 6.39 -55.88
N ASP A 5 -10.93 5.97 -55.06
CA ASP A 5 -11.54 6.89 -54.09
C ASP A 5 -10.98 6.60 -52.68
N SER A 6 -10.34 7.62 -52.14
CA SER A 6 -9.76 7.68 -50.82
C SER A 6 -10.83 8.24 -49.89
N SER A 7 -11.38 7.45 -49.00
CA SER A 7 -12.18 7.96 -47.88
C SER A 7 -11.49 7.69 -46.57
N ASN A 8 -10.95 8.80 -46.06
CA ASN A 8 -10.43 8.95 -44.69
C ASN A 8 -11.59 8.91 -43.68
N PRO A 9 -11.58 8.14 -42.61
CA PRO A 9 -12.58 8.27 -41.56
C PRO A 9 -12.26 9.48 -40.66
N GLU A 10 -13.13 10.47 -40.74
CA GLU A 10 -13.13 11.59 -39.78
C GLU A 10 -13.48 11.07 -38.38
N ILE A 11 -12.56 11.29 -37.47
CA ILE A 11 -12.75 11.08 -36.04
C ILE A 11 -13.74 12.12 -35.52
N PHE A 12 -14.96 11.65 -35.20
CA PHE A 12 -15.98 12.45 -34.54
C PHE A 12 -15.61 12.68 -33.06
N LEU A 13 -15.01 13.81 -32.77
CA LEU A 13 -14.93 14.30 -31.38
C LEU A 13 -16.29 14.87 -30.97
N PRO A 14 -16.88 14.48 -29.83
CA PRO A 14 -18.10 15.07 -29.35
C PRO A 14 -17.85 16.52 -28.90
N LYS A 15 -18.57 17.47 -29.51
CA LYS A 15 -18.54 18.87 -29.11
C LYS A 15 -19.13 19.02 -27.71
N PRO A 16 -18.52 19.79 -26.81
CA PRO A 16 -19.09 20.04 -25.48
C PRO A 16 -20.43 20.73 -25.59
N LYS A 17 -21.40 20.27 -24.82
CA LYS A 17 -22.76 20.85 -24.74
C LYS A 17 -22.74 22.20 -24.00
N SER A 18 -22.31 23.26 -24.69
CA SER A 18 -22.28 24.63 -24.17
C SER A 18 -23.61 25.36 -24.27
N ARG A 19 -24.72 24.74 -23.91
CA ARG A 19 -26.04 25.38 -24.03
C ARG A 19 -26.72 25.74 -22.70
N THR A 20 -26.20 25.28 -21.60
CA THR A 20 -26.74 25.51 -20.25
C THR A 20 -26.13 26.73 -19.54
N MET A 21 -24.82 26.94 -19.69
CA MET A 21 -24.12 28.05 -19.01
C MET A 21 -24.60 29.45 -19.40
N LYS A 22 -25.05 29.69 -20.65
CA LYS A 22 -25.54 31.02 -21.08
C LYS A 22 -26.84 31.43 -20.48
N LYS A 23 -27.65 30.52 -19.92
CA LYS A 23 -28.96 30.87 -19.31
C LYS A 23 -28.79 31.32 -17.87
N TYR A 24 -27.78 30.87 -17.17
CA TYR A 24 -27.54 31.22 -15.75
C TYR A 24 -26.83 32.58 -15.62
N ILE A 25 -25.91 32.90 -16.53
CA ILE A 25 -25.29 34.23 -16.60
C ILE A 25 -26.35 35.35 -16.79
N LEU A 26 -27.44 35.06 -17.50
CA LEU A 26 -28.52 36.04 -17.70
C LEU A 26 -29.44 36.19 -16.46
N ALA A 27 -29.55 35.15 -15.61
CA ALA A 27 -30.35 35.19 -14.39
C ALA A 27 -29.63 35.97 -13.27
N ILE A 28 -28.31 35.81 -13.17
CA ILE A 28 -27.47 36.57 -12.20
C ILE A 28 -27.40 38.05 -12.57
N ALA A 29 -27.37 38.39 -13.85
CA ALA A 29 -27.46 39.78 -14.32
C ALA A 29 -28.82 40.44 -14.00
N LEU A 30 -29.91 39.67 -13.89
CA LEU A 30 -31.25 40.20 -13.58
C LEU A 30 -31.50 40.42 -12.08
N LEU A 31 -30.79 39.74 -11.17
CA LEU A 31 -30.84 40.02 -9.74
C LEU A 31 -30.03 41.27 -9.36
N PHE A 32 -29.02 41.63 -10.14
CA PHE A 32 -28.30 42.91 -10.01
C PHE A 32 -29.14 44.15 -10.50
N THR A 33 -30.17 43.94 -11.29
CA THR A 33 -31.01 45.06 -11.83
C THR A 33 -32.26 45.36 -11.00
N ALA A 34 -32.58 44.56 -9.98
CA ALA A 34 -33.79 44.81 -9.15
C ALA A 34 -33.57 45.77 -7.98
N THR A 35 -32.33 46.18 -7.72
CA THR A 35 -32.01 47.32 -6.85
C THR A 35 -31.17 48.31 -7.63
N SER A 36 -31.81 49.00 -8.58
CA SER A 36 -31.15 50.02 -9.39
C SER A 36 -30.88 51.28 -8.56
N GLN A 37 -29.83 51.20 -7.76
CA GLN A 37 -28.81 52.21 -7.56
C GLN A 37 -27.49 51.46 -7.34
N ALA A 38 -26.99 50.88 -8.41
CA ALA A 38 -25.59 50.45 -8.48
C ALA A 38 -24.71 51.69 -8.49
N PHE A 39 -24.50 52.30 -7.33
CA PHE A 39 -23.30 53.10 -7.14
C PHE A 39 -22.14 52.12 -7.24
N SER A 40 -21.27 52.28 -8.24
CA SER A 40 -19.93 51.78 -8.21
C SER A 40 -19.32 52.17 -6.86
N GLN A 41 -19.14 51.25 -5.93
CA GLN A 41 -18.58 51.53 -4.61
C GLN A 41 -17.02 51.54 -4.67
N SER A 42 -16.47 52.17 -5.70
CA SER A 42 -15.04 52.43 -5.78
C SER A 42 -14.53 53.36 -4.66
N GLU A 43 -15.43 54.03 -3.99
CA GLU A 43 -15.14 54.89 -2.84
C GLU A 43 -15.69 54.27 -1.55
N PRO A 44 -15.04 54.50 -0.38
CA PRO A 44 -15.58 54.07 0.89
C PRO A 44 -16.99 54.56 1.17
N PRO A 45 -17.87 53.73 1.83
CA PRO A 45 -19.21 54.15 2.13
C PRO A 45 -19.29 55.46 2.91
N TYR A 46 -20.35 56.26 2.66
CA TYR A 46 -20.66 57.51 3.35
C TYR A 46 -19.56 58.59 3.25
N GLY A 47 -18.68 58.55 2.27
CA GLY A 47 -17.60 59.50 2.10
C GLY A 47 -16.52 59.46 3.17
N MET A 48 -16.39 58.31 3.84
CA MET A 48 -15.36 58.07 4.85
C MET A 48 -13.97 57.92 4.21
N SER A 49 -12.92 58.09 5.00
CA SER A 49 -11.59 57.70 4.57
C SER A 49 -11.46 56.19 4.55
N GLU A 50 -10.55 55.65 3.72
CA GLU A 50 -10.28 54.20 3.60
C GLU A 50 -10.00 53.55 4.96
N ILE A 51 -9.17 54.21 5.80
CA ILE A 51 -8.84 53.70 7.15
C ILE A 51 -10.05 53.61 8.06
N GLN A 52 -10.98 54.58 7.97
CA GLN A 52 -12.20 54.56 8.76
C GLN A 52 -13.12 53.41 8.32
N ALA A 53 -13.37 53.29 7.02
CA ALA A 53 -14.19 52.21 6.48
C ALA A 53 -13.61 50.84 6.78
N TYR A 54 -12.30 50.67 6.59
CA TYR A 54 -11.60 49.43 6.96
C TYR A 54 -11.68 49.10 8.44
N SER A 55 -11.53 50.08 9.32
CA SER A 55 -11.63 49.88 10.78
C SER A 55 -13.04 49.42 11.19
N ILE A 56 -14.07 50.02 10.60
CA ILE A 56 -15.47 49.63 10.84
C ILE A 56 -15.71 48.20 10.30
N PHE A 57 -15.27 47.91 9.09
CA PHE A 57 -15.35 46.56 8.53
C PHE A 57 -14.72 45.54 9.45
N TYR A 58 -13.44 45.77 9.84
CA TYR A 58 -12.68 44.83 10.63
C TYR A 58 -13.26 44.58 12.03
N GLU A 59 -13.70 45.64 12.72
CA GLU A 59 -14.33 45.51 14.03
C GLU A 59 -15.65 44.73 13.97
N ASN A 60 -16.51 45.05 12.99
CA ASN A 60 -17.78 44.35 12.83
C ASN A 60 -17.57 42.89 12.42
N TYR A 61 -16.61 42.60 11.53
CA TYR A 61 -16.21 41.24 11.20
C TYR A 61 -15.75 40.47 12.45
N ARG A 62 -14.90 41.07 13.26
CA ARG A 62 -14.37 40.47 14.49
C ARG A 62 -15.43 40.20 15.55
N THR A 63 -16.43 41.03 15.63
CA THR A 63 -17.54 40.91 16.60
C THR A 63 -18.72 40.09 16.09
N GLY A 64 -18.70 39.65 14.83
CA GLY A 64 -19.76 38.84 14.23
C GLY A 64 -20.96 39.62 13.72
N ASP A 65 -20.87 40.97 13.64
CA ASP A 65 -21.90 41.78 12.96
C ASP A 65 -21.64 41.76 11.45
N TYR A 66 -21.97 40.63 10.82
CA TYR A 66 -21.67 40.39 9.41
C TYR A 66 -22.48 41.30 8.48
N ASN A 67 -23.68 41.76 8.91
CA ASN A 67 -24.49 42.71 8.15
C ASN A 67 -23.79 44.08 8.02
N MET A 68 -23.21 44.56 9.13
CA MET A 68 -22.42 45.79 9.10
C MET A 68 -21.09 45.57 8.37
N ALA A 69 -20.42 44.47 8.62
CA ALA A 69 -19.18 44.12 7.90
C ALA A 69 -19.38 44.10 6.38
N LEU A 70 -20.49 43.52 5.88
CA LEU A 70 -20.80 43.47 4.46
C LEU A 70 -20.92 44.89 3.84
N GLN A 71 -21.56 45.84 4.53
CA GLN A 71 -21.70 47.20 4.03
C GLN A 71 -20.36 47.90 3.79
N PHE A 72 -19.38 47.62 4.69
CA PHE A 72 -18.08 48.28 4.64
C PHE A 72 -16.99 47.44 3.92
N GLY A 73 -17.28 46.16 3.63
CA GLY A 73 -16.35 45.27 2.95
C GLY A 73 -16.40 45.36 1.41
N LYS A 74 -17.56 45.58 0.82
CA LYS A 74 -17.77 45.53 -0.63
C LYS A 74 -16.87 46.46 -1.42
N TRP A 75 -16.63 47.68 -0.95
CA TRP A 75 -15.78 48.65 -1.62
C TRP A 75 -14.33 48.17 -1.78
N MET A 76 -13.81 47.34 -0.83
CA MET A 76 -12.46 46.78 -0.92
C MET A 76 -12.35 45.78 -2.05
N LEU A 77 -13.36 44.95 -2.28
CA LEU A 77 -13.37 43.99 -3.39
C LEU A 77 -13.46 44.69 -4.76
N GLU A 78 -14.21 45.80 -4.84
CA GLU A 78 -14.31 46.58 -6.08
C GLU A 78 -13.06 47.43 -6.36
N LYS A 79 -12.54 48.13 -5.34
CA LYS A 79 -11.40 49.05 -5.48
C LYS A 79 -10.08 48.30 -5.57
N LYS A 80 -9.98 47.12 -4.92
CA LYS A 80 -8.77 46.29 -4.81
C LYS A 80 -7.53 47.09 -4.36
N PRO A 81 -7.57 47.77 -3.19
CA PRO A 81 -6.47 48.62 -2.73
C PRO A 81 -5.24 47.73 -2.38
N GLU A 82 -4.06 48.10 -2.87
CA GLU A 82 -2.80 47.42 -2.51
C GLU A 82 -2.38 47.71 -1.07
N SER A 83 -2.73 48.88 -0.57
CA SER A 83 -2.46 49.31 0.81
C SER A 83 -3.51 50.33 1.27
N ILE A 84 -3.68 50.46 2.60
CA ILE A 84 -4.53 51.50 3.21
C ILE A 84 -3.61 52.34 4.11
N GLN A 85 -3.57 53.63 3.88
CA GLN A 85 -2.72 54.54 4.65
C GLN A 85 -3.08 54.48 6.15
N GLY A 86 -2.09 54.19 6.98
CA GLY A 86 -2.24 54.04 8.42
C GLY A 86 -2.62 52.63 8.90
N VAL A 87 -2.77 51.67 7.98
CA VAL A 87 -2.97 50.26 8.31
C VAL A 87 -1.67 49.49 8.08
N ASN A 88 -1.00 49.11 9.15
CA ASN A 88 0.19 48.29 9.06
C ASN A 88 -0.16 46.85 8.66
N ARG A 89 0.55 46.28 7.68
CA ARG A 89 0.37 44.89 7.20
C ARG A 89 -1.04 44.62 6.62
N PHE A 90 -1.59 45.63 5.88
CA PHE A 90 -2.78 45.36 5.09
C PHE A 90 -2.52 44.24 4.08
N SER A 91 -3.45 43.35 3.89
CA SER A 91 -3.40 42.25 2.91
C SER A 91 -4.77 42.17 2.24
N LEU A 92 -4.82 42.44 0.95
CA LEU A 92 -6.07 42.33 0.18
C LEU A 92 -6.55 40.86 0.12
N PRO A 93 -5.71 39.82 -0.09
CA PRO A 93 -6.17 38.44 -0.04
C PRO A 93 -6.91 38.09 1.24
N ARG A 94 -6.43 38.55 2.40
CA ARG A 94 -7.12 38.32 3.69
C ARG A 94 -8.50 39.04 3.75
N GLN A 95 -8.71 40.11 2.99
CA GLN A 95 -10.02 40.73 2.94
C GLN A 95 -10.99 39.90 2.10
N TYR A 96 -10.48 39.23 1.03
CA TYR A 96 -11.24 38.28 0.26
C TYR A 96 -11.70 37.09 1.14
N GLU A 97 -10.79 36.46 1.88
CA GLU A 97 -11.10 35.37 2.83
C GLU A 97 -12.19 35.82 3.85
N ARG A 98 -12.06 37.04 4.41
CA ARG A 98 -13.03 37.58 5.35
C ARG A 98 -14.38 37.82 4.71
N MET A 99 -14.41 38.31 3.47
CA MET A 99 -15.68 38.56 2.76
C MET A 99 -16.34 37.24 2.35
N ILE A 100 -15.60 36.21 1.96
CA ILE A 100 -16.10 34.84 1.76
C ILE A 100 -16.81 34.39 3.07
N ASN A 101 -16.12 34.52 4.20
CA ASN A 101 -16.69 34.16 5.50
C ASN A 101 -17.93 35.00 5.86
N VAL A 102 -17.94 36.33 5.60
CA VAL A 102 -19.09 37.19 5.82
C VAL A 102 -20.31 36.67 5.04
N TYR A 103 -20.15 36.37 3.75
CA TYR A 103 -21.24 35.85 2.94
C TYR A 103 -21.67 34.45 3.41
N THR A 104 -20.76 33.62 3.83
CA THR A 104 -21.04 32.28 4.39
C THR A 104 -21.88 32.37 5.66
N GLU A 105 -21.49 33.24 6.61
CA GLU A 105 -22.23 33.40 7.87
C GLU A 105 -23.61 34.04 7.63
N LEU A 106 -23.69 35.03 6.76
CA LEU A 106 -24.97 35.61 6.38
C LEU A 106 -25.91 34.64 5.68
N SER A 107 -25.37 33.65 4.95
CA SER A 107 -26.19 32.59 4.35
C SER A 107 -26.90 31.75 5.41
N LYS A 108 -26.24 31.47 6.54
CA LYS A 108 -26.79 30.69 7.66
C LYS A 108 -27.96 31.41 8.36
N GLU A 109 -27.96 32.73 8.32
CA GLU A 109 -29.05 33.56 8.90
C GLU A 109 -30.30 33.57 8.02
N GLN A 110 -30.21 33.15 6.73
CA GLN A 110 -31.33 33.20 5.81
C GLN A 110 -32.30 32.03 6.05
N SER A 111 -33.59 32.34 6.24
CA SER A 111 -34.65 31.34 6.31
C SER A 111 -35.08 30.82 4.93
N ASP A 112 -34.95 31.66 3.90
CA ASP A 112 -35.28 31.33 2.51
C ASP A 112 -34.11 30.60 1.84
N PRO A 113 -34.32 29.37 1.35
CA PRO A 113 -33.25 28.59 0.67
C PRO A 113 -32.69 29.33 -0.55
N SER A 114 -33.49 30.06 -1.30
CA SER A 114 -32.98 30.78 -2.49
C SER A 114 -32.09 31.96 -2.09
N MET A 115 -32.39 32.64 -1.00
CA MET A 115 -31.52 33.68 -0.46
C MET A 115 -30.23 33.09 0.10
N ARG A 116 -30.33 31.96 0.76
CA ARG A 116 -29.14 31.22 1.26
C ARG A 116 -28.19 30.85 0.12
N SER A 117 -28.72 30.23 -0.94
CA SER A 117 -27.93 29.90 -2.14
C SER A 117 -27.32 31.17 -2.75
N ALA A 118 -28.04 32.28 -2.88
CA ALA A 118 -27.50 33.50 -3.46
C ALA A 118 -26.32 34.11 -2.67
N TYR A 119 -26.32 33.99 -1.34
CA TYR A 119 -25.17 34.39 -0.53
C TYR A 119 -23.96 33.48 -0.75
N LEU A 120 -24.19 32.16 -0.82
CA LEU A 120 -23.12 31.18 -1.09
C LEU A 120 -22.58 31.35 -2.51
N ASP A 121 -23.43 31.54 -3.51
CA ASP A 121 -23.02 31.83 -4.89
C ASP A 121 -22.14 33.10 -4.97
N THR A 122 -22.47 34.12 -4.14
CA THR A 122 -21.62 35.32 -4.08
C THR A 122 -20.26 35.05 -3.45
N ALA A 123 -20.19 34.18 -2.45
CA ALA A 123 -18.89 33.74 -1.88
C ALA A 123 -18.04 33.04 -2.93
N LEU A 124 -18.63 32.19 -3.80
CA LEU A 124 -17.94 31.57 -4.92
C LEU A 124 -17.41 32.57 -5.95
N VAL A 125 -18.20 33.59 -6.28
CA VAL A 125 -17.74 34.69 -7.16
C VAL A 125 -16.49 35.38 -6.58
N ILE A 126 -16.41 35.51 -5.25
CA ILE A 126 -15.20 36.08 -4.60
C ILE A 126 -14.00 35.14 -4.70
N TYR A 127 -14.22 33.82 -4.59
CA TYR A 127 -13.15 32.85 -4.87
C TYR A 127 -12.63 32.98 -6.30
N ASP A 128 -13.53 33.05 -7.28
CA ASP A 128 -13.17 33.17 -8.69
C ASP A 128 -12.43 34.48 -8.98
N ASP A 129 -12.94 35.62 -8.45
CA ASP A 129 -12.27 36.92 -8.55
C ASP A 129 -10.89 36.93 -7.88
N ALA A 130 -10.68 36.12 -6.81
CA ALA A 130 -9.38 35.98 -6.18
C ALA A 130 -8.36 35.30 -7.10
N PHE A 131 -8.74 34.21 -7.77
CA PHE A 131 -7.88 33.54 -8.75
C PHE A 131 -7.52 34.41 -9.97
N GLU A 132 -8.43 35.32 -10.36
CA GLU A 132 -8.17 36.28 -11.43
C GLU A 132 -7.30 37.48 -10.97
N THR A 133 -7.36 37.81 -9.67
CA THR A 133 -6.73 39.02 -9.11
C THR A 133 -5.32 38.77 -8.60
N PHE A 134 -5.06 37.60 -8.02
CA PHE A 134 -3.82 37.28 -7.31
C PHE A 134 -3.02 36.21 -8.02
N ASP A 135 -1.69 36.40 -8.06
CA ASP A 135 -0.74 35.41 -8.53
C ASP A 135 -0.22 34.50 -7.38
N GLU A 136 0.58 33.47 -7.75
CA GLU A 136 1.15 32.48 -6.82
C GLU A 136 2.09 33.09 -5.76
N ASN A 137 2.59 34.31 -5.94
CA ASN A 137 3.41 35.02 -4.94
C ASN A 137 2.52 35.74 -3.91
N GLN A 138 1.26 35.98 -4.23
CA GLN A 138 0.32 36.74 -3.42
C GLN A 138 -0.63 35.84 -2.62
N ILE A 139 -1.00 34.68 -3.17
CA ILE A 139 -1.82 33.66 -2.52
C ILE A 139 -1.24 32.26 -2.73
N ASP A 140 -1.47 31.37 -1.76
CA ASP A 140 -1.19 29.95 -1.91
C ASP A 140 -2.36 29.31 -2.68
N HIS A 141 -2.16 29.02 -3.96
CA HIS A 141 -3.20 28.44 -4.82
C HIS A 141 -3.71 27.09 -4.30
N TYR A 142 -2.82 26.26 -3.70
CA TYR A 142 -3.22 25.04 -3.03
C TYR A 142 -4.32 25.32 -1.96
N GLU A 143 -4.04 26.22 -1.03
CA GLU A 143 -4.96 26.58 0.05
C GLU A 143 -6.31 27.10 -0.51
N TRP A 144 -6.26 27.91 -1.57
CA TRP A 144 -7.46 28.48 -2.15
C TRP A 144 -8.33 27.45 -2.85
N TYR A 145 -7.76 26.54 -3.66
CA TYR A 145 -8.49 25.42 -4.26
C TYR A 145 -9.02 24.48 -3.18
N PHE A 146 -8.18 24.07 -2.24
CA PHE A 146 -8.58 23.19 -1.14
C PHE A 146 -9.75 23.77 -0.31
N ASN A 147 -9.68 25.06 0.04
CA ASN A 147 -10.74 25.73 0.80
C ASN A 147 -12.03 25.93 -0.03
N ARG A 148 -11.94 26.19 -1.34
CA ARG A 148 -13.10 26.26 -2.22
C ARG A 148 -13.75 24.89 -2.41
N GLY A 149 -12.96 23.83 -2.55
CA GLY A 149 -13.45 22.45 -2.57
C GLY A 149 -14.22 22.10 -1.29
N ARG A 150 -13.64 22.41 -0.13
CA ARG A 150 -14.35 22.26 1.15
C ARG A 150 -15.64 23.07 1.22
N PHE A 151 -15.61 24.30 0.74
CA PHE A 151 -16.79 25.16 0.70
C PHE A 151 -17.92 24.55 -0.13
N TYR A 152 -17.60 23.97 -1.30
CA TYR A 152 -18.57 23.23 -2.11
C TYR A 152 -19.09 21.99 -1.37
N GLN A 153 -18.21 21.21 -0.78
CA GLN A 153 -18.59 20.00 -0.04
C GLN A 153 -19.49 20.30 1.16
N GLU A 154 -19.16 21.31 1.95
CA GLU A 154 -19.94 21.71 3.13
C GLU A 154 -21.33 22.28 2.76
N ASN A 155 -21.47 22.85 1.56
CA ASN A 155 -22.69 23.49 1.09
C ASN A 155 -23.33 22.76 -0.11
N GLN A 156 -22.99 21.49 -0.36
CA GLN A 156 -23.36 20.70 -1.53
C GLN A 156 -24.87 20.71 -1.84
N SER A 157 -25.73 20.74 -0.80
CA SER A 157 -27.19 20.71 -0.97
C SER A 157 -27.79 22.06 -1.41
N GLN A 158 -26.98 23.12 -1.42
CA GLN A 158 -27.43 24.49 -1.64
C GLN A 158 -26.76 25.15 -2.85
N LEU A 159 -25.64 24.57 -3.29
CA LEU A 159 -24.85 25.05 -4.42
C LEU A 159 -25.09 24.23 -5.67
N SER A 160 -25.12 24.92 -6.80
CA SER A 160 -25.10 24.27 -8.12
C SER A 160 -23.73 23.68 -8.38
N GLY A 161 -23.68 22.40 -8.80
CA GLY A 161 -22.44 21.66 -9.02
C GLY A 161 -22.03 20.79 -7.82
N GLY A 162 -22.40 21.14 -6.60
CA GLY A 162 -22.27 20.31 -5.41
C GLY A 162 -20.93 19.63 -5.25
N LEU A 163 -20.94 18.31 -5.13
CA LEU A 163 -19.72 17.50 -4.96
C LEU A 163 -18.83 17.51 -6.20
N ASP A 164 -19.37 17.52 -7.41
CA ASP A 164 -18.57 17.52 -8.64
C ASP A 164 -17.60 18.73 -8.67
N SER A 165 -18.09 19.91 -8.23
CA SER A 165 -17.25 21.10 -8.13
C SER A 165 -16.22 20.97 -7.00
N ALA A 166 -16.57 20.32 -5.90
CA ALA A 166 -15.65 20.05 -4.81
C ALA A 166 -14.51 19.14 -5.25
N PHE A 167 -14.81 18.06 -5.97
CA PHE A 167 -13.82 17.13 -6.48
C PHE A 167 -12.90 17.77 -7.53
N ALA A 168 -13.43 18.60 -8.44
CA ALA A 168 -12.59 19.35 -9.38
C ALA A 168 -11.57 20.27 -8.66
N ASP A 169 -11.95 20.90 -7.58
CA ASP A 169 -11.05 21.73 -6.77
C ASP A 169 -10.07 20.90 -5.94
N TYR A 170 -10.48 19.74 -5.42
CA TYR A 170 -9.61 18.81 -4.72
C TYR A 170 -8.56 18.19 -5.66
N GLU A 171 -8.96 17.83 -6.88
CA GLU A 171 -8.05 17.38 -7.92
C GLU A 171 -6.99 18.44 -8.22
N ARG A 172 -7.43 19.70 -8.36
CA ARG A 172 -6.48 20.79 -8.59
C ARG A 172 -5.56 21.06 -7.41
N ALA A 173 -6.04 20.93 -6.18
CA ALA A 173 -5.21 21.01 -4.99
C ALA A 173 -4.21 19.86 -4.92
N TYR A 174 -4.62 18.62 -5.22
CA TYR A 174 -3.75 17.45 -5.30
C TYR A 174 -2.64 17.63 -6.33
N GLU A 175 -2.96 18.11 -7.55
CA GLU A 175 -1.96 18.41 -8.59
C GLU A 175 -0.91 19.45 -8.14
N LEU A 176 -1.30 20.44 -7.33
CA LEU A 176 -0.42 21.51 -6.85
C LEU A 176 0.51 21.05 -5.73
N ASP A 177 0.05 20.24 -4.80
CA ASP A 177 0.83 19.74 -3.67
C ASP A 177 0.27 18.39 -3.20
N PRO A 178 0.70 17.28 -3.84
CA PRO A 178 0.22 15.93 -3.52
C PRO A 178 0.46 15.53 -2.05
N GLU A 179 1.66 15.77 -1.53
CA GLU A 179 2.04 15.39 -0.17
C GLU A 179 1.14 16.09 0.86
N ARG A 180 0.95 17.39 0.72
CA ARG A 180 0.10 18.18 1.60
C ARG A 180 -1.37 17.78 1.51
N PHE A 181 -1.84 17.44 0.30
CA PHE A 181 -3.22 17.00 0.09
C PHE A 181 -3.49 15.64 0.74
N VAL A 182 -2.57 14.68 0.55
CA VAL A 182 -2.67 13.34 1.16
C VAL A 182 -2.68 13.41 2.68
N GLN A 183 -1.88 14.31 3.28
CA GLN A 183 -1.84 14.48 4.73
C GLN A 183 -3.05 15.27 5.29
N SER A 184 -3.80 15.99 4.43
CA SER A 184 -4.93 16.81 4.86
C SER A 184 -6.08 15.95 5.38
N GLY A 185 -6.53 16.24 6.61
CA GLY A 185 -7.62 15.50 7.27
C GLY A 185 -7.31 14.02 7.49
N ASP A 186 -6.04 13.67 7.78
CA ASP A 186 -5.58 12.31 7.99
C ASP A 186 -5.94 11.36 6.82
N GLY A 187 -5.80 11.85 5.58
CA GLY A 187 -6.10 11.08 4.37
C GLY A 187 -7.56 11.10 3.93
N TYR A 188 -8.43 11.82 4.65
CA TYR A 188 -9.87 11.86 4.32
C TYR A 188 -10.14 12.40 2.90
N TYR A 189 -9.47 13.50 2.51
CA TYR A 189 -9.75 14.17 1.24
C TYR A 189 -9.27 13.37 0.03
N ILE A 190 -8.10 12.75 0.12
CA ILE A 190 -7.62 11.88 -0.96
C ILE A 190 -8.50 10.63 -1.09
N ARG A 191 -8.96 10.06 0.02
CA ARG A 191 -9.85 8.90 0.00
C ARG A 191 -11.18 9.20 -0.68
N ILE A 192 -11.80 10.36 -0.42
CA ILE A 192 -13.06 10.71 -1.11
C ILE A 192 -12.86 11.01 -2.59
N LEU A 193 -11.71 11.58 -2.97
CA LEU A 193 -11.33 11.80 -4.37
C LEU A 193 -11.12 10.48 -5.11
N LEU A 194 -10.42 9.51 -4.51
CA LEU A 194 -10.26 8.16 -5.06
C LEU A 194 -11.61 7.44 -5.20
N ASN A 195 -12.49 7.54 -4.21
CA ASN A 195 -13.85 7.01 -4.30
C ASN A 195 -14.67 7.62 -5.44
N ASP A 196 -14.48 8.89 -5.73
CA ASP A 196 -15.12 9.58 -6.85
C ASP A 196 -14.65 8.98 -8.18
N TYR A 197 -13.34 8.85 -8.40
CA TYR A 197 -12.78 8.20 -9.58
C TYR A 197 -13.28 6.77 -9.78
N VAL A 198 -13.33 5.97 -8.71
CA VAL A 198 -13.87 4.60 -8.74
C VAL A 198 -15.36 4.60 -9.12
N SER A 199 -16.15 5.51 -8.53
CA SER A 199 -17.59 5.62 -8.77
C SER A 199 -17.92 6.07 -10.18
N ASP A 200 -17.11 6.93 -10.78
CA ASP A 200 -17.24 7.41 -12.13
C ASP A 200 -16.67 6.44 -13.19
N GLY A 201 -16.04 5.36 -12.73
CA GLY A 201 -15.43 4.34 -13.60
C GLY A 201 -14.12 4.78 -14.26
N GLU A 202 -13.46 5.79 -13.70
CA GLU A 202 -12.15 6.30 -14.15
C GLU A 202 -11.02 5.41 -13.61
N ARG A 203 -11.04 4.10 -13.97
CA ARG A 203 -10.15 3.07 -13.41
C ARG A 203 -8.67 3.39 -13.50
N GLU A 204 -8.22 3.81 -14.68
CA GLU A 204 -6.81 4.14 -14.93
C GLU A 204 -6.35 5.28 -14.03
N LYS A 205 -7.13 6.36 -13.99
CA LYS A 205 -6.85 7.51 -13.13
C LYS A 205 -6.88 7.17 -11.64
N ALA A 206 -7.81 6.31 -11.23
CA ALA A 206 -7.89 5.82 -9.86
C ALA A 206 -6.61 5.06 -9.46
N LEU A 207 -6.17 4.11 -10.29
CA LEU A 207 -4.97 3.31 -10.04
C LEU A 207 -3.69 4.17 -10.05
N GLU A 208 -3.50 5.01 -11.06
CA GLU A 208 -2.34 5.92 -11.13
C GLU A 208 -2.26 6.84 -9.89
N THR A 209 -3.42 7.31 -9.41
CA THR A 209 -3.47 8.15 -8.21
C THR A 209 -3.20 7.32 -6.95
N MET A 210 -3.72 6.09 -6.85
CA MET A 210 -3.42 5.17 -5.74
C MET A 210 -1.93 4.88 -5.63
N ASP A 211 -1.30 4.49 -6.75
CA ASP A 211 0.14 4.20 -6.83
C ASP A 211 0.99 5.42 -6.41
N ALA A 212 0.62 6.63 -6.86
CA ALA A 212 1.31 7.86 -6.48
C ALA A 212 1.11 8.25 -5.01
N VAL A 213 0.00 7.85 -4.39
CA VAL A 213 -0.36 8.17 -3.00
C VAL A 213 0.25 7.18 -2.00
N GLU A 214 0.43 5.92 -2.35
CA GLU A 214 0.95 4.86 -1.46
C GLU A 214 2.23 5.25 -0.70
N PRO A 215 3.27 5.81 -1.34
CA PRO A 215 4.49 6.21 -0.62
C PRO A 215 4.27 7.31 0.43
N LEU A 216 3.17 8.05 0.35
CA LEU A 216 2.82 9.17 1.23
C LEU A 216 1.76 8.78 2.27
N ALA A 217 1.17 7.59 2.15
CA ALA A 217 -0.01 7.16 2.88
C ALA A 217 0.32 6.66 4.29
N SER A 218 -0.59 6.91 5.23
CA SER A 218 -0.62 6.23 6.52
C SER A 218 -1.13 4.79 6.35
N GLN A 219 -0.86 3.91 7.33
CA GLN A 219 -1.36 2.53 7.29
C GLN A 219 -2.89 2.44 7.15
N GLU A 220 -3.65 3.37 7.73
CA GLU A 220 -5.10 3.43 7.58
C GLU A 220 -5.52 3.78 6.16
N LEU A 221 -4.81 4.70 5.52
CA LEU A 221 -5.05 5.08 4.13
C LEU A 221 -4.64 3.96 3.17
N LEU A 222 -3.53 3.25 3.42
CA LEU A 222 -3.13 2.07 2.63
C LEU A 222 -4.22 1.01 2.63
N ASN A 223 -4.75 0.65 3.80
CA ASN A 223 -5.84 -0.32 3.88
C ASN A 223 -7.09 0.12 3.10
N ALA A 224 -7.40 1.42 3.11
CA ALA A 224 -8.53 1.95 2.34
C ALA A 224 -8.25 1.95 0.82
N ILE A 225 -7.01 2.16 0.40
CA ILE A 225 -6.58 2.05 -1.00
C ILE A 225 -6.72 0.61 -1.48
N ASP A 226 -6.29 -0.38 -0.69
CA ASP A 226 -6.41 -1.79 -1.01
C ASP A 226 -7.88 -2.20 -1.21
N GLU A 227 -8.77 -1.78 -0.29
CA GLU A 227 -10.22 -2.03 -0.42
C GLU A 227 -10.81 -1.40 -1.69
N LEU A 228 -10.37 -0.19 -2.06
CA LEU A 228 -10.82 0.49 -3.28
C LEU A 228 -10.27 -0.18 -4.54
N ARG A 229 -9.00 -0.62 -4.52
CA ARG A 229 -8.35 -1.33 -5.62
C ARG A 229 -9.06 -2.64 -5.92
N ASP A 230 -9.39 -3.42 -4.89
CA ASP A 230 -10.17 -4.65 -5.03
C ASP A 230 -11.58 -4.39 -5.60
N GLY A 231 -12.18 -3.27 -5.25
CA GLY A 231 -13.50 -2.85 -5.76
C GLY A 231 -13.54 -2.39 -7.21
N LEU A 232 -12.38 -2.11 -7.83
CA LEU A 232 -12.30 -1.64 -9.22
C LEU A 232 -12.67 -2.69 -10.26
N PHE A 233 -12.52 -3.97 -9.92
CA PHE A 233 -12.73 -5.09 -10.82
C PHE A 233 -13.83 -6.01 -10.31
N THR A 234 -14.66 -6.53 -11.23
CA THR A 234 -15.77 -7.40 -10.89
C THR A 234 -15.30 -8.82 -10.56
N ASN A 235 -14.16 -9.21 -11.11
CA ASN A 235 -13.53 -10.52 -10.93
C ASN A 235 -12.02 -10.42 -11.24
N PRO A 236 -11.23 -11.43 -10.83
CA PRO A 236 -9.79 -11.46 -11.08
C PRO A 236 -9.42 -11.47 -12.59
N GLU A 237 -10.24 -12.10 -13.42
CA GLU A 237 -9.98 -12.18 -14.87
C GLU A 237 -10.02 -10.80 -15.53
N GLU A 238 -10.94 -9.93 -15.12
CA GLU A 238 -11.03 -8.55 -15.59
C GLU A 238 -9.79 -7.74 -15.17
N ARG A 239 -9.28 -7.98 -13.96
CA ARG A 239 -8.03 -7.36 -13.47
C ARG A 239 -6.82 -7.83 -14.27
N ILE A 240 -6.73 -9.13 -14.54
CA ILE A 240 -5.67 -9.72 -15.39
C ILE A 240 -5.66 -9.07 -16.77
N GLU A 241 -6.81 -9.02 -17.46
CA GLU A 241 -6.92 -8.42 -18.81
C GLU A 241 -6.46 -6.96 -18.81
N PHE A 242 -6.83 -6.21 -17.80
CA PHE A 242 -6.39 -4.81 -17.62
C PHE A 242 -4.87 -4.69 -17.41
N LEU A 243 -4.28 -5.49 -16.51
CA LEU A 243 -2.85 -5.48 -16.22
C LEU A 243 -2.03 -5.96 -17.43
N GLU A 244 -2.48 -7.00 -18.15
CA GLU A 244 -1.82 -7.44 -19.38
C GLU A 244 -1.81 -6.35 -20.45
N SER A 245 -2.89 -5.56 -20.56
CA SER A 245 -2.97 -4.41 -21.48
C SER A 245 -1.94 -3.34 -21.10
N ARG A 246 -1.81 -3.00 -19.83
CA ARG A 246 -0.79 -2.04 -19.33
C ARG A 246 0.63 -2.56 -19.54
N LEU A 247 0.85 -3.84 -19.27
CA LEU A 247 2.16 -4.47 -19.48
C LEU A 247 2.57 -4.50 -20.96
N ALA A 248 1.60 -4.55 -21.89
CA ALA A 248 1.88 -4.46 -23.33
C ALA A 248 2.48 -3.10 -23.73
N ASP A 249 2.10 -2.02 -23.05
CA ASP A 249 2.64 -0.67 -23.24
C ASP A 249 4.00 -0.48 -22.54
N ASN A 250 4.24 -1.16 -21.42
CA ASN A 250 5.51 -1.16 -20.68
C ASN A 250 5.94 -2.59 -20.30
N PRO A 251 6.58 -3.35 -21.23
CA PRO A 251 6.87 -4.78 -21.02
C PRO A 251 7.89 -5.13 -19.92
N GLU A 252 8.63 -4.14 -19.43
CA GLU A 252 9.67 -4.29 -18.41
C GLU A 252 9.22 -3.70 -17.04
N ASP A 253 7.92 -3.51 -16.83
CA ASP A 253 7.37 -3.02 -15.57
C ASP A 253 7.37 -4.14 -14.52
N GLU A 254 8.29 -4.03 -13.56
CA GLU A 254 8.49 -5.04 -12.52
C GLU A 254 7.26 -5.19 -11.61
N GLU A 255 6.55 -4.12 -11.33
CA GLU A 255 5.37 -4.13 -10.48
C GLU A 255 4.19 -4.86 -11.16
N LEU A 256 3.93 -4.55 -12.44
CA LEU A 256 2.91 -5.25 -13.23
C LEU A 256 3.24 -6.74 -13.42
N LEU A 257 4.52 -7.08 -13.60
CA LEU A 257 4.95 -8.47 -13.71
C LEU A 257 4.73 -9.24 -12.40
N SER A 258 5.06 -8.62 -11.27
CA SER A 258 4.86 -9.22 -9.94
C SER A 258 3.36 -9.43 -9.66
N GLU A 259 2.54 -8.40 -9.88
CA GLU A 259 1.10 -8.46 -9.66
C GLU A 259 0.42 -9.51 -10.56
N LEU A 260 0.80 -9.59 -11.84
CA LEU A 260 0.29 -10.61 -12.75
C LEU A 260 0.71 -12.03 -12.32
N SER A 261 1.95 -12.21 -11.86
CA SER A 261 2.42 -13.50 -11.36
C SER A 261 1.58 -13.97 -10.17
N GLU A 262 1.38 -13.12 -9.17
CA GLU A 262 0.57 -13.43 -7.99
C GLU A 262 -0.89 -13.70 -8.35
N LEU A 263 -1.49 -12.85 -9.20
CA LEU A 263 -2.89 -12.97 -9.57
C LEU A 263 -3.18 -14.23 -10.40
N TYR A 264 -2.26 -14.63 -11.28
CA TYR A 264 -2.36 -15.90 -12.00
C TYR A 264 -2.15 -17.10 -11.08
N HIS A 265 -1.30 -16.99 -10.07
CA HIS A 265 -1.14 -18.02 -9.03
C HIS A 265 -2.45 -18.20 -8.24
N ASP A 266 -3.04 -17.11 -7.76
CA ASP A 266 -4.27 -17.13 -6.96
C ASP A 266 -5.48 -17.64 -7.75
N THR A 267 -5.54 -17.38 -9.05
CA THR A 267 -6.57 -17.92 -9.94
C THR A 267 -6.30 -19.35 -10.44
N GLY A 268 -5.17 -19.94 -10.02
CA GLY A 268 -4.79 -21.32 -10.33
C GLY A 268 -4.19 -21.52 -11.72
N ASN A 269 -3.84 -20.46 -12.43
CA ASN A 269 -3.13 -20.54 -13.70
C ASN A 269 -1.61 -20.56 -13.47
N ARG A 270 -1.13 -21.70 -13.01
CA ARG A 270 0.25 -21.90 -12.57
C ARG A 270 1.29 -21.60 -13.67
N GLU A 271 1.01 -22.01 -14.90
CA GLU A 271 1.91 -21.82 -16.03
C GLU A 271 2.17 -20.33 -16.28
N LYS A 272 1.11 -19.51 -16.26
CA LYS A 272 1.24 -18.07 -16.41
C LYS A 272 1.91 -17.38 -15.21
N ALA A 273 1.63 -17.83 -14.00
CA ALA A 273 2.27 -17.32 -12.81
C ALA A 273 3.80 -17.46 -12.89
N ILE A 274 4.27 -18.64 -13.28
CA ILE A 274 5.72 -18.92 -13.45
C ILE A 274 6.28 -18.09 -14.62
N GLU A 275 5.58 -18.01 -15.77
CA GLU A 275 6.01 -17.19 -16.92
C GLU A 275 6.34 -15.75 -16.52
N TYR A 276 5.45 -15.12 -15.74
CA TYR A 276 5.65 -13.73 -15.29
C TYR A 276 6.74 -13.61 -14.21
N ALA A 277 6.84 -14.57 -13.30
CA ALA A 277 7.93 -14.63 -12.31
C ALA A 277 9.30 -14.80 -12.95
N GLU A 278 9.42 -15.66 -14.00
CA GLU A 278 10.65 -15.82 -14.77
C GLU A 278 11.07 -14.53 -15.49
N ARG A 279 10.09 -13.81 -16.09
CA ARG A 279 10.38 -12.51 -16.71
C ARG A 279 10.89 -11.51 -15.69
N LEU A 280 10.26 -11.46 -14.50
CA LEU A 280 10.68 -10.61 -13.39
C LEU A 280 12.10 -10.95 -12.93
N TYR A 281 12.43 -12.24 -12.77
CA TYR A 281 13.76 -12.71 -12.42
C TYR A 281 14.82 -12.37 -13.50
N GLU A 282 14.47 -12.45 -14.79
CA GLU A 282 15.38 -12.08 -15.88
C GLU A 282 15.68 -10.56 -15.89
N LEU A 283 14.71 -9.74 -15.54
CA LEU A 283 14.88 -8.29 -15.44
C LEU A 283 15.71 -7.88 -14.23
N ASN A 284 15.41 -8.47 -13.08
CA ASN A 284 16.02 -8.11 -11.81
C ASN A 284 16.20 -9.35 -10.92
N LYS A 285 17.44 -9.81 -10.77
CA LYS A 285 17.79 -10.92 -9.90
C LYS A 285 17.88 -10.48 -8.43
N SER A 286 16.80 -9.89 -7.91
CA SER A 286 16.69 -9.59 -6.48
C SER A 286 16.44 -10.84 -5.64
N TYR A 287 16.65 -10.75 -4.33
CA TYR A 287 16.30 -11.84 -3.40
C TYR A 287 14.81 -12.18 -3.50
N GLU A 288 13.95 -11.17 -3.59
CA GLU A 288 12.50 -11.32 -3.66
C GLU A 288 12.06 -12.10 -4.90
N ASN A 289 12.63 -11.76 -6.06
CA ASN A 289 12.27 -12.38 -7.34
C ASN A 289 12.78 -13.85 -7.42
N ILE A 290 13.98 -14.09 -6.91
CA ILE A 290 14.53 -15.46 -6.80
C ILE A 290 13.67 -16.27 -5.81
N ARG A 291 13.28 -15.67 -4.70
CA ARG A 291 12.43 -16.31 -3.69
C ARG A 291 11.07 -16.71 -4.24
N LEU A 292 10.46 -15.86 -5.06
CA LEU A 292 9.18 -16.15 -5.71
C LEU A 292 9.25 -17.43 -6.56
N LEU A 293 10.29 -17.58 -7.39
CA LEU A 293 10.51 -18.79 -8.18
C LEU A 293 10.80 -20.03 -7.30
N ALA A 294 11.61 -19.86 -6.25
CA ALA A 294 11.85 -20.93 -5.28
C ALA A 294 10.56 -21.41 -4.60
N ASP A 295 9.67 -20.49 -4.24
CA ASP A 295 8.39 -20.84 -3.61
C ASP A 295 7.47 -21.56 -4.60
N TYR A 296 7.43 -21.13 -5.85
CA TYR A 296 6.69 -21.80 -6.89
C TYR A 296 7.21 -23.23 -7.16
N ALA A 297 8.52 -23.40 -7.33
CA ALA A 297 9.11 -24.73 -7.54
C ALA A 297 8.85 -25.66 -6.32
N LYS A 298 8.92 -25.11 -5.10
CA LYS A 298 8.63 -25.86 -3.87
C LYS A 298 7.18 -26.35 -3.80
N GLU A 299 6.21 -25.50 -4.19
CA GLU A 299 4.80 -25.87 -4.22
C GLU A 299 4.49 -26.94 -5.26
N ASP A 300 5.20 -26.93 -6.39
CA ASP A 300 5.08 -27.93 -7.44
C ASP A 300 5.81 -29.25 -7.10
N GLY A 301 6.58 -29.25 -5.99
CA GLY A 301 7.37 -30.41 -5.56
C GLY A 301 8.68 -30.58 -6.32
N GLU A 302 9.07 -29.60 -7.13
CA GLU A 302 10.33 -29.54 -7.87
C GLU A 302 11.45 -29.04 -6.92
N TYR A 303 11.76 -29.86 -5.92
CA TYR A 303 12.63 -29.45 -4.80
C TYR A 303 14.07 -29.18 -5.25
N ASP A 304 14.59 -29.88 -6.26
CA ASP A 304 15.91 -29.60 -6.82
C ASP A 304 16.00 -28.19 -7.37
N GLU A 305 15.00 -27.75 -8.13
CA GLU A 305 14.92 -26.40 -8.69
C GLU A 305 14.76 -25.34 -7.58
N ALA A 306 13.90 -25.60 -6.60
CA ALA A 306 13.74 -24.72 -5.44
C ALA A 306 15.06 -24.55 -4.66
N ILE A 307 15.85 -25.63 -4.51
CA ILE A 307 17.16 -25.60 -3.88
C ILE A 307 18.13 -24.72 -4.68
N ASP A 308 18.16 -24.85 -6.01
CA ASP A 308 19.05 -24.06 -6.86
C ASP A 308 18.76 -22.57 -6.73
N TYR A 309 17.50 -22.13 -6.77
CA TYR A 309 17.10 -20.74 -6.52
C TYR A 309 17.49 -20.27 -5.11
N LEU A 310 17.22 -21.07 -4.07
CA LEU A 310 17.58 -20.69 -2.71
C LEU A 310 19.09 -20.59 -2.50
N LEU A 311 19.89 -21.43 -3.17
CA LEU A 311 21.35 -21.35 -3.15
C LEU A 311 21.86 -20.08 -3.82
N GLU A 312 21.27 -19.69 -4.96
CA GLU A 312 21.58 -18.42 -5.61
C GLU A 312 21.26 -17.23 -4.67
N SER A 313 20.08 -17.26 -4.02
CA SER A 313 19.68 -16.21 -3.09
C SER A 313 20.62 -16.06 -1.88
N LEU A 314 21.20 -17.17 -1.38
CA LEU A 314 22.13 -17.14 -0.24
C LEU A 314 23.39 -16.31 -0.49
N GLU A 315 23.84 -16.23 -1.76
CA GLU A 315 25.03 -15.45 -2.12
C GLU A 315 24.78 -13.94 -1.99
N MET A 316 23.53 -13.52 -2.06
CA MET A 316 23.11 -12.11 -2.03
C MET A 316 22.75 -11.64 -0.62
N LEU A 317 22.44 -12.57 0.29
CA LEU A 317 21.95 -12.24 1.63
C LEU A 317 23.07 -11.78 2.57
N GLU A 318 22.94 -10.55 3.08
CA GLU A 318 23.79 -10.00 4.13
C GLU A 318 23.16 -10.18 5.52
N ASP A 319 21.81 -10.12 5.61
CA ASP A 319 21.09 -10.29 6.86
C ASP A 319 21.21 -11.72 7.39
N THR A 320 21.81 -11.87 8.57
CA THR A 320 22.07 -13.17 9.19
C THR A 320 20.79 -13.91 9.58
N ASP A 321 19.73 -13.19 9.95
CA ASP A 321 18.46 -13.82 10.35
C ASP A 321 17.72 -14.37 9.13
N VAL A 322 17.71 -13.65 8.02
CA VAL A 322 17.18 -14.17 6.74
C VAL A 322 18.05 -15.34 6.28
N LYS A 323 19.37 -15.16 6.26
CA LYS A 323 20.33 -16.19 5.79
C LYS A 323 20.19 -17.50 6.55
N LYS A 324 20.09 -17.48 7.89
CA LYS A 324 19.93 -18.71 8.68
C LYS A 324 18.62 -19.44 8.36
N ASN A 325 17.52 -18.69 8.11
CA ASN A 325 16.23 -19.29 7.77
C ASN A 325 16.27 -19.95 6.39
N VAL A 326 16.79 -19.27 5.37
CA VAL A 326 16.97 -19.84 4.02
C VAL A 326 17.90 -21.06 4.06
N THR A 327 19.01 -21.00 4.83
CA THR A 327 19.92 -22.13 4.99
C THR A 327 19.22 -23.35 5.62
N LEU A 328 18.35 -23.13 6.61
CA LEU A 328 17.58 -24.23 7.21
C LEU A 328 16.53 -24.78 6.25
N GLU A 329 15.87 -23.93 5.47
CA GLU A 329 14.90 -24.35 4.45
C GLU A 329 15.54 -25.23 3.39
N ILE A 330 16.73 -24.89 2.89
CA ILE A 330 17.50 -25.74 1.98
C ILE A 330 17.76 -27.12 2.61
N SER A 331 18.04 -27.19 3.92
CA SER A 331 18.14 -28.46 4.63
C SER A 331 16.85 -29.27 4.62
N GLU A 332 15.72 -28.62 4.80
CA GLU A 332 14.40 -29.26 4.79
C GLU A 332 14.07 -29.83 3.40
N LEU A 333 14.40 -29.07 2.33
CA LEU A 333 14.21 -29.51 0.95
C LEU A 333 15.11 -30.71 0.60
N TYR A 334 16.41 -30.68 0.92
CA TYR A 334 17.30 -31.85 0.74
C TYR A 334 16.80 -33.06 1.53
N GLN A 335 16.18 -32.88 2.69
CA GLN A 335 15.56 -34.00 3.40
C GLN A 335 14.39 -34.60 2.64
N ASN A 336 13.56 -33.76 2.02
CA ASN A 336 12.42 -34.19 1.19
C ASN A 336 12.87 -34.98 -0.03
N GLU A 337 13.96 -34.57 -0.65
CA GLU A 337 14.63 -35.30 -1.74
C GLU A 337 15.32 -36.62 -1.28
N GLY A 338 15.45 -36.83 0.03
CA GLY A 338 16.16 -37.98 0.58
C GLY A 338 17.69 -37.84 0.60
N GLU A 339 18.22 -36.68 0.22
CA GLU A 339 19.63 -36.33 0.22
C GLU A 339 20.11 -35.95 1.64
N LEU A 340 20.01 -36.90 2.57
CA LEU A 340 20.18 -36.68 4.01
C LEU A 340 21.53 -36.12 4.44
N GLN A 341 22.59 -36.40 3.66
CA GLN A 341 23.93 -35.85 3.92
C GLN A 341 23.97 -34.35 3.67
N GLN A 342 23.36 -33.91 2.57
CA GLN A 342 23.25 -32.48 2.24
C GLN A 342 22.33 -31.78 3.23
N ALA A 343 21.18 -32.37 3.52
CA ALA A 343 20.25 -31.86 4.55
C ALA A 343 21.00 -31.59 5.87
N ARG A 344 21.77 -32.55 6.39
CA ARG A 344 22.54 -32.35 7.62
C ARG A 344 23.60 -31.26 7.48
N ARG A 345 24.25 -31.15 6.34
CA ARG A 345 25.26 -30.11 6.09
C ARG A 345 24.64 -28.72 6.25
N TYR A 346 23.49 -28.48 5.61
CA TYR A 346 22.81 -27.17 5.68
C TYR A 346 22.20 -26.91 7.06
N ALA A 347 21.63 -27.94 7.73
CA ALA A 347 21.16 -27.77 9.11
C ALA A 347 22.29 -27.36 10.07
N ARG A 348 23.50 -27.91 9.89
CA ARG A 348 24.67 -27.48 10.68
C ARG A 348 25.11 -26.06 10.33
N GLN A 349 25.15 -25.71 9.05
CA GLN A 349 25.44 -24.33 8.63
C GLN A 349 24.45 -23.34 9.26
N ALA A 350 23.15 -23.67 9.29
CA ALA A 350 22.15 -22.85 9.96
C ALA A 350 22.43 -22.72 11.48
N SER A 351 22.85 -23.80 12.16
CA SER A 351 23.24 -23.74 13.57
C SER A 351 24.56 -22.99 13.83
N ASP A 352 25.43 -22.92 12.85
CA ASP A 352 26.68 -22.14 12.95
C ASP A 352 26.42 -20.64 12.80
N LEU A 353 25.39 -20.25 12.03
CA LEU A 353 24.96 -18.87 11.91
C LEU A 353 24.30 -18.35 13.20
N ASP A 354 23.60 -19.21 13.94
CA ASP A 354 23.01 -18.88 15.24
C ASP A 354 23.00 -20.11 16.17
N SER A 355 24.01 -20.20 17.03
CA SER A 355 24.20 -21.36 17.94
C SER A 355 23.16 -21.44 19.06
N ASN A 356 22.37 -20.39 19.31
CA ASN A 356 21.29 -20.36 20.30
C ASN A 356 19.93 -20.70 19.70
N TRP A 357 19.86 -20.95 18.39
CA TRP A 357 18.64 -21.29 17.69
C TRP A 357 18.39 -22.78 17.70
N GLY A 358 17.30 -23.24 18.33
CA GLY A 358 16.98 -24.64 18.52
C GLY A 358 16.51 -25.39 17.27
N ARG A 359 15.92 -24.71 16.28
CA ARG A 359 15.34 -25.35 15.08
C ARG A 359 16.33 -26.19 14.27
N PRO A 360 17.57 -25.77 13.98
CA PRO A 360 18.52 -26.59 13.25
C PRO A 360 18.84 -27.92 13.95
N TYR A 361 18.87 -27.95 15.27
CA TYR A 361 19.11 -29.19 16.01
C TYR A 361 17.89 -30.13 15.96
N ILE A 362 16.67 -29.60 15.96
CA ILE A 362 15.45 -30.39 15.69
C ILE A 362 15.49 -30.95 14.27
N GLN A 363 15.92 -30.18 13.29
CA GLN A 363 16.07 -30.62 11.90
C GLN A 363 17.09 -31.74 11.79
N ILE A 364 18.24 -31.67 12.43
CA ILE A 364 19.25 -32.76 12.45
C ILE A 364 18.65 -34.02 13.10
N ALA A 365 17.89 -33.90 14.17
CA ALA A 365 17.18 -35.03 14.77
C ALA A 365 16.19 -35.67 13.78
N SER A 366 15.42 -34.88 13.04
CA SER A 366 14.53 -35.34 11.98
C SER A 366 15.27 -36.08 10.86
N ILE A 367 16.38 -35.52 10.40
CA ILE A 367 17.24 -36.13 9.37
C ILE A 367 17.72 -37.50 9.79
N TYR A 368 18.17 -37.67 11.06
CA TYR A 368 18.63 -39.00 11.54
C TYR A 368 17.46 -39.98 11.70
N ALA A 369 16.26 -39.50 12.07
CA ALA A 369 15.09 -40.36 12.05
C ALA A 369 14.72 -40.80 10.61
N SER A 370 14.83 -39.91 9.62
CA SER A 370 14.65 -40.24 8.21
C SER A 370 15.70 -41.24 7.71
N ALA A 371 16.96 -41.14 8.18
CA ALA A 371 17.99 -42.09 7.85
C ALA A 371 17.63 -43.54 8.25
N ILE A 372 16.98 -43.72 9.40
CA ILE A 372 16.52 -45.05 9.82
C ILE A 372 15.45 -45.54 8.84
N SER A 373 14.48 -44.73 8.49
CA SER A 373 13.41 -45.08 7.53
C SER A 373 13.99 -45.43 6.17
N GLN A 374 14.94 -44.63 5.67
CA GLN A 374 15.63 -44.89 4.39
C GLN A 374 16.44 -46.18 4.39
N CYS A 375 17.24 -46.40 5.44
CA CYS A 375 18.12 -47.57 5.53
C CYS A 375 17.36 -48.87 5.82
N THR A 376 16.11 -48.80 6.26
CA THR A 376 15.29 -49.99 6.57
C THR A 376 14.11 -50.15 5.60
N SER A 377 14.03 -49.36 4.52
CA SER A 377 12.89 -49.37 3.59
C SER A 377 12.59 -50.71 2.94
N GLY A 378 13.63 -51.59 2.79
CA GLY A 378 13.49 -52.93 2.19
C GLY A 378 13.57 -54.08 3.17
N ARG A 379 13.61 -53.83 4.51
CA ARG A 379 13.79 -54.86 5.54
C ARG A 379 13.14 -54.44 6.86
N GLN A 380 13.06 -55.40 7.78
CA GLN A 380 12.65 -55.07 9.14
C GLN A 380 13.73 -54.29 9.90
N ILE A 381 13.28 -53.38 10.78
CA ILE A 381 14.18 -52.63 11.65
C ILE A 381 14.80 -53.56 12.68
N GLU A 382 16.13 -53.54 12.77
CA GLU A 382 16.91 -54.34 13.71
C GLU A 382 17.28 -53.54 14.99
N ARG A 383 17.82 -54.21 16.02
CA ARG A 383 18.25 -53.56 17.26
C ARG A 383 19.30 -52.47 17.00
N GLN A 384 20.23 -52.75 16.10
CA GLN A 384 21.29 -51.80 15.76
C GLN A 384 20.75 -50.55 15.09
N ASP A 385 19.74 -50.66 14.21
CA ASP A 385 19.10 -49.47 13.61
C ASP A 385 18.50 -48.54 14.65
N ARG A 386 17.90 -49.13 15.70
CA ARG A 386 17.29 -48.36 16.79
C ARG A 386 18.30 -47.56 17.59
N THR A 387 19.59 -47.89 17.55
CA THR A 387 20.61 -47.10 18.26
C THR A 387 20.78 -45.71 17.69
N VAL A 388 20.41 -45.47 16.43
CA VAL A 388 20.40 -44.13 15.81
C VAL A 388 19.42 -43.19 16.52
N TYR A 389 18.33 -43.72 17.13
CA TYR A 389 17.40 -42.89 17.93
C TYR A 389 18.06 -42.33 19.20
N TRP A 390 19.16 -42.91 19.72
CA TRP A 390 19.91 -42.27 20.81
C TRP A 390 20.47 -40.92 20.35
N LEU A 391 21.01 -40.86 19.14
CA LEU A 391 21.56 -39.67 18.55
C LEU A 391 20.43 -38.66 18.24
N VAL A 392 19.25 -39.09 17.77
CA VAL A 392 18.05 -38.26 17.63
C VAL A 392 17.72 -37.58 18.95
N MET A 393 17.71 -38.34 20.07
CA MET A 393 17.41 -37.79 21.38
C MET A 393 18.49 -36.79 21.86
N ASP A 394 19.78 -37.03 21.55
CA ASP A 394 20.86 -36.09 21.90
C ASP A 394 20.67 -34.73 21.22
N TYR A 395 20.25 -34.71 19.95
CA TYR A 395 19.97 -33.46 19.23
C TYR A 395 18.71 -32.76 19.71
N LEU A 396 17.68 -33.51 20.12
CA LEU A 396 16.50 -32.93 20.77
C LEU A 396 16.84 -32.33 22.14
N ASP A 397 17.71 -32.99 22.92
CA ASP A 397 18.20 -32.46 24.19
C ASP A 397 18.98 -31.16 23.97
N ARG A 398 19.83 -31.14 22.95
CA ARG A 398 20.61 -29.96 22.58
C ARG A 398 19.69 -28.81 22.15
N ALA A 399 18.67 -29.08 21.33
CA ALA A 399 17.70 -28.06 20.91
C ALA A 399 17.03 -27.39 22.11
N ALA A 400 16.52 -28.17 23.08
CA ALA A 400 15.90 -27.64 24.27
C ALA A 400 16.87 -26.90 25.20
N SER A 401 18.15 -27.30 25.20
CA SER A 401 19.19 -26.66 26.02
C SER A 401 19.63 -25.29 25.51
N VAL A 402 19.77 -25.14 24.17
CA VAL A 402 20.20 -23.90 23.55
C VAL A 402 19.04 -22.92 23.37
N ASP A 403 17.84 -23.46 23.13
CA ASP A 403 16.62 -22.68 22.91
C ASP A 403 15.43 -23.23 23.75
N PRO A 404 15.25 -22.73 24.97
CA PRO A 404 14.15 -23.17 25.82
C PRO A 404 12.76 -22.94 25.23
N SER A 405 12.59 -22.02 24.26
CA SER A 405 11.33 -21.78 23.58
C SER A 405 10.86 -23.00 22.77
N MET A 406 11.80 -23.85 22.31
CA MET A 406 11.52 -25.06 21.56
C MET A 406 11.07 -26.25 22.42
N SER A 407 11.02 -26.10 23.75
CA SER A 407 10.69 -27.21 24.68
C SER A 407 9.39 -27.94 24.31
N SER A 408 8.35 -27.23 23.87
CA SER A 408 7.09 -27.85 23.47
C SER A 408 7.22 -28.69 22.19
N ALA A 409 7.99 -28.22 21.20
CA ALA A 409 8.26 -28.95 19.96
C ALA A 409 9.13 -30.19 20.23
N VAL A 410 10.19 -30.02 21.04
CA VAL A 410 11.07 -31.11 21.47
C VAL A 410 10.30 -32.19 22.20
N ASN A 411 9.44 -31.85 23.16
CA ASN A 411 8.66 -32.82 23.91
C ASN A 411 7.70 -33.63 23.03
N ARG A 412 7.08 -33.01 22.02
CA ARG A 412 6.27 -33.72 21.04
C ARG A 412 7.09 -34.74 20.27
N GLN A 413 8.27 -34.38 19.79
CA GLN A 413 9.13 -35.31 19.05
C GLN A 413 9.70 -36.41 19.94
N ARG A 414 10.10 -36.10 21.17
CA ARG A 414 10.51 -37.11 22.15
C ARG A 414 9.45 -38.19 22.36
N SER A 415 8.19 -37.79 22.58
CA SER A 415 7.10 -38.74 22.77
C SER A 415 6.90 -39.67 21.56
N THR A 416 7.28 -39.24 20.37
CA THR A 416 7.26 -40.07 19.16
C THR A 416 8.41 -41.08 19.11
N TYR A 417 9.60 -40.68 19.54
CA TYR A 417 10.79 -41.51 19.42
C TYR A 417 11.12 -42.38 20.66
N GLU A 418 10.70 -41.98 21.86
CA GLU A 418 10.89 -42.79 23.09
C GLU A 418 10.43 -44.24 22.97
N PRO A 419 9.24 -44.57 22.41
CA PRO A 419 8.75 -45.93 22.31
C PRO A 419 9.57 -46.83 21.35
N VAL A 420 10.36 -46.23 20.44
CA VAL A 420 11.15 -46.95 19.42
C VAL A 420 12.65 -47.05 19.77
N LEU A 421 13.04 -46.50 20.91
CA LEU A 421 14.39 -46.66 21.45
C LEU A 421 14.70 -48.14 21.71
N PRO A 422 15.99 -48.56 21.70
CA PRO A 422 16.39 -49.88 22.16
C PRO A 422 15.86 -50.21 23.57
N SER A 423 15.15 -51.29 23.68
CA SER A 423 14.56 -51.76 24.96
C SER A 423 15.65 -52.25 25.96
N ALA A 424 15.26 -52.43 27.20
CA ALA A 424 16.16 -53.03 28.21
C ALA A 424 16.63 -54.42 27.78
N GLU A 425 15.78 -55.19 27.09
CA GLU A 425 16.11 -56.51 26.54
C GLU A 425 17.11 -56.39 25.39
N ASP A 426 16.93 -55.43 24.44
CA ASP A 426 17.86 -55.16 23.35
C ASP A 426 19.23 -54.78 23.90
N LYS A 427 19.29 -53.94 24.93
CA LYS A 427 20.55 -53.53 25.59
C LYS A 427 21.26 -54.76 26.22
N PHE A 428 20.52 -55.56 26.95
CA PHE A 428 21.06 -56.77 27.63
C PHE A 428 21.67 -57.74 26.61
N PHE A 429 20.95 -58.10 25.56
CA PHE A 429 21.46 -59.04 24.54
C PHE A 429 22.59 -58.48 23.67
N SER A 430 22.71 -57.14 23.57
CA SER A 430 23.77 -56.50 22.80
C SER A 430 24.98 -56.11 23.65
N GLY A 431 24.89 -56.26 24.99
CA GLY A 431 25.96 -55.84 25.90
C GLY A 431 26.15 -54.35 25.99
N TRP A 432 25.08 -53.58 25.78
CA TRP A 432 25.09 -52.12 25.89
C TRP A 432 24.76 -51.66 27.31
N GLU A 433 25.70 -50.97 27.97
CA GLU A 433 25.50 -50.45 29.31
C GLU A 433 25.10 -48.97 29.22
N SER A 434 24.05 -48.55 29.99
CA SER A 434 23.63 -47.17 30.02
C SER A 434 24.76 -46.25 30.47
N GLY A 435 25.04 -45.19 29.72
CA GLY A 435 26.16 -44.30 29.94
C GLY A 435 27.36 -44.54 29.06
N ASP A 436 27.46 -45.70 28.43
CA ASP A 436 28.55 -46.00 27.50
C ASP A 436 28.48 -45.14 26.24
N SER A 437 29.66 -44.89 25.68
CA SER A 437 29.80 -44.23 24.38
C SER A 437 29.52 -45.20 23.23
N TYR A 438 28.65 -44.87 22.32
CA TYR A 438 28.31 -45.69 21.16
C TYR A 438 28.45 -44.89 19.86
N ARG A 439 29.17 -45.46 18.86
CA ARG A 439 29.34 -44.80 17.57
C ARG A 439 28.24 -45.21 16.62
N ILE A 440 27.62 -44.24 15.96
CA ILE A 440 26.67 -44.42 14.87
C ILE A 440 27.40 -44.27 13.55
N GLY A 441 27.40 -45.30 12.71
CA GLY A 441 28.10 -45.29 11.43
C GLY A 441 28.14 -46.67 10.75
N SER A 442 29.20 -46.96 10.01
CA SER A 442 29.39 -48.22 9.28
C SER A 442 29.41 -49.45 10.16
N ASN A 443 29.64 -49.35 11.46
CA ASN A 443 29.52 -50.44 12.43
C ASN A 443 28.08 -50.97 12.58
N ILE A 444 27.06 -50.19 12.16
CA ILE A 444 25.67 -50.63 12.10
C ILE A 444 25.38 -51.19 10.70
N SER A 445 25.55 -50.36 9.69
CA SER A 445 25.52 -50.72 8.26
C SER A 445 26.18 -49.62 7.42
N GLU A 446 26.57 -49.94 6.19
CA GLU A 446 27.16 -48.97 5.26
C GLU A 446 26.19 -47.78 4.97
N CYS A 447 24.88 -48.00 5.05
CA CYS A 447 23.88 -46.98 4.89
C CYS A 447 24.01 -45.84 5.91
N TYR A 448 24.48 -46.10 7.12
CA TYR A 448 24.71 -45.10 8.16
C TYR A 448 26.15 -44.56 8.21
N ALA A 449 27.04 -45.02 7.32
CA ALA A 449 28.45 -44.64 7.36
C ALA A 449 28.68 -43.12 7.33
N TRP A 450 27.80 -42.39 6.65
CA TRP A 450 27.86 -40.92 6.53
C TRP A 450 27.58 -40.20 7.83
N ILE A 451 26.85 -40.79 8.80
CA ILE A 451 26.54 -40.19 10.10
C ILE A 451 27.81 -39.98 10.89
N ASN A 452 28.54 -41.07 11.16
CA ASN A 452 29.86 -41.08 11.80
C ASN A 452 29.96 -40.23 13.08
N GLU A 453 28.96 -40.31 13.94
CA GLU A 453 28.88 -39.56 15.21
C GLU A 453 28.81 -40.49 16.40
N THR A 454 29.11 -39.93 17.59
CA THR A 454 29.09 -40.67 18.86
C THR A 454 27.91 -40.16 19.69
N THR A 455 27.17 -41.09 20.26
CA THR A 455 26.09 -40.88 21.19
C THR A 455 26.33 -41.64 22.49
N THR A 456 25.44 -41.47 23.46
CA THR A 456 25.47 -42.19 24.73
C THR A 456 24.31 -43.19 24.79
N VAL A 457 24.63 -44.41 25.24
CA VAL A 457 23.61 -45.44 25.50
C VAL A 457 22.66 -44.96 26.58
N ARG A 458 21.40 -44.86 26.24
CA ARG A 458 20.34 -44.32 27.15
C ARG A 458 19.63 -45.37 27.96
#